data_2363c90e95d60bb262d1f433cc5ad732
#
_entry.id   2363c90e95d60bb262d1f433cc5ad732
#
_cell.length_a   1.000
_cell.length_b   1.000
_cell.length_c   1.000
_cell.angle_alpha   90.00
_cell.angle_beta   90.00
_cell.angle_gamma   90.00
#
_symmetry.space_group_name_H-M   'P 1'
#
loop_
_entity.id
_entity.type
_entity.pdbx_description
1 polymer ?
#
loop_
_entity_poly.entity_id
_entity_poly.type
_entity_poly.pdbx_seq_one_letter_code
_entity_poly.pdbx_strand_id
1 'polypeptide(L)'
;VPPGLPSLLERLHERTGGALAIASGRPLADIDRLLAPLHLPAAGTHGTELRDAAGGPVHSVGEPLPGALRDRLSGIAKELQSQWHGVSIEDKASALAIHYRLAPEAEAALRAALDRVDLPSGWQILSGHCVYEIRARDHNKGAAVKTLMRAPAFAGRMPVFVGDDRTDLDGIAGAVAGGGHGIAVGSLYAPGAGWR
;
A
#
# COMPACT_ATOMS: atom_id res chain seq x y z
N VAL A 1 8.11 0.46 16.54
CA VAL A 1 7.76 1.89 16.40
C VAL A 1 8.63 2.69 17.36
N PRO A 2 9.25 3.79 16.91
CA PRO A 2 10.07 4.64 17.80
C PRO A 2 9.27 5.14 19.02
N PRO A 3 9.90 5.20 20.22
CA PRO A 3 9.26 5.81 21.37
C PRO A 3 8.82 7.24 21.06
N GLY A 4 7.60 7.61 21.48
CA GLY A 4 7.04 8.94 21.27
C GLY A 4 6.39 9.21 19.91
N LEU A 5 6.49 8.29 18.93
CA LEU A 5 5.81 8.46 17.64
C LEU A 5 4.27 8.55 17.78
N PRO A 6 3.59 7.69 18.57
CA PRO A 6 2.15 7.83 18.76
C PRO A 6 1.77 9.20 19.30
N SER A 7 2.45 9.69 20.34
CA SER A 7 2.17 11.02 20.93
C SER A 7 2.46 12.17 19.96
N LEU A 8 3.44 12.03 19.06
CA LEU A 8 3.69 13.01 18.01
C LEU A 8 2.54 13.03 17.00
N LEU A 9 2.10 11.86 16.56
CA LEU A 9 1.00 11.74 15.59
C LEU A 9 -0.32 12.26 16.18
N GLU A 10 -0.59 11.96 17.44
CA GLU A 10 -1.76 12.49 18.15
C GLU A 10 -1.78 14.02 18.14
N ARG A 11 -0.69 14.67 18.57
CA ARG A 11 -0.56 16.12 18.55
C ARG A 11 -0.68 16.72 17.14
N LEU A 12 -0.12 16.04 16.12
CA LEU A 12 -0.27 16.48 14.73
C LEU A 12 -1.72 16.36 14.28
N HIS A 13 -2.40 15.27 14.61
CA HIS A 13 -3.81 15.06 14.29
C HIS A 13 -4.68 16.15 14.90
N GLU A 14 -4.48 16.47 16.19
CA GLU A 14 -5.17 17.57 16.86
C GLU A 14 -4.89 18.93 16.20
N ARG A 15 -3.62 19.25 15.97
CA ARG A 15 -3.21 20.54 15.37
C ARG A 15 -3.69 20.74 13.95
N THR A 16 -3.89 19.66 13.21
CA THR A 16 -4.43 19.69 11.84
C THR A 16 -5.96 19.61 11.84
N GLY A 17 -6.62 19.58 13.01
CA GLY A 17 -8.07 19.42 13.08
C GLY A 17 -8.55 18.11 12.44
N GLY A 18 -7.81 17.03 12.67
CA GLY A 18 -8.13 15.71 12.14
C GLY A 18 -7.57 15.39 10.75
N ALA A 19 -6.92 16.36 10.08
CA ALA A 19 -6.40 16.18 8.70
C ALA A 19 -4.99 15.57 8.69
N LEU A 20 -4.79 14.48 9.40
CA LEU A 20 -3.60 13.63 9.37
C LEU A 20 -4.01 12.21 9.00
N ALA A 21 -3.35 11.61 8.01
CA ALA A 21 -3.58 10.23 7.62
C ALA A 21 -2.28 9.45 7.47
N ILE A 22 -2.37 8.13 7.65
CA ILE A 22 -1.28 7.20 7.39
C ILE A 22 -1.54 6.49 6.06
N ALA A 23 -0.53 6.41 5.19
CA ALA A 23 -0.60 5.62 3.96
C ALA A 23 0.48 4.54 3.97
N SER A 24 0.09 3.26 3.90
CA SER A 24 0.99 2.13 4.07
C SER A 24 0.65 0.94 3.17
N GLY A 25 1.65 0.11 2.90
CA GLY A 25 1.44 -1.23 2.33
C GLY A 25 0.93 -2.26 3.33
N ARG A 26 0.93 -1.93 4.63
CA ARG A 26 0.41 -2.83 5.69
C ARG A 26 -1.12 -2.78 5.74
N PRO A 27 -1.78 -3.88 6.15
CA PRO A 27 -3.19 -3.86 6.52
C PRO A 27 -3.47 -2.83 7.63
N LEU A 28 -4.66 -2.23 7.63
CA LEU A 28 -5.06 -1.25 8.64
C LEU A 28 -5.04 -1.82 10.06
N ALA A 29 -5.39 -3.10 10.23
CA ALA A 29 -5.31 -3.77 11.52
C ALA A 29 -3.87 -3.81 12.09
N ASP A 30 -2.87 -3.93 11.22
CA ASP A 30 -1.46 -3.89 11.63
C ASP A 30 -1.02 -2.47 12.00
N ILE A 31 -1.48 -1.46 11.26
CA ILE A 31 -1.22 -0.05 11.57
C ILE A 31 -1.80 0.29 12.94
N ASP A 32 -3.05 -0.10 13.21
CA ASP A 32 -3.73 0.13 14.47
C ASP A 32 -2.99 -0.52 15.65
N ARG A 33 -2.55 -1.76 15.48
CA ARG A 33 -1.75 -2.46 16.50
C ARG A 33 -0.42 -1.73 16.80
N LEU A 34 0.24 -1.22 15.75
CA LEU A 34 1.52 -0.52 15.88
C LEU A 34 1.40 0.87 16.50
N LEU A 35 0.28 1.55 16.30
CA LEU A 35 0.03 2.91 16.75
C LEU A 35 -0.92 2.98 17.94
N ALA A 36 -1.34 1.84 18.49
CA ALA A 36 -2.28 1.80 19.60
C ALA A 36 -1.90 2.81 20.70
N PRO A 37 -2.90 3.54 21.28
CA PRO A 37 -4.34 3.42 21.04
C PRO A 37 -4.91 4.27 19.88
N LEU A 38 -4.06 4.83 19.02
CA LEU A 38 -4.48 5.73 17.93
C LEU A 38 -5.10 4.98 16.76
N HIS A 39 -6.28 5.41 16.35
CA HIS A 39 -6.96 4.94 15.13
C HIS A 39 -7.14 6.11 14.16
N LEU A 40 -6.04 6.54 13.53
CA LEU A 40 -6.01 7.67 12.61
C LEU A 40 -6.72 7.36 11.29
N PRO A 41 -7.19 8.38 10.54
CA PRO A 41 -7.47 8.23 9.12
C PRO A 41 -6.30 7.53 8.44
N ALA A 42 -6.57 6.54 7.61
CA ALA A 42 -5.49 5.75 7.03
C ALA A 42 -5.89 5.06 5.73
N ALA A 43 -4.90 4.82 4.88
CA ALA A 43 -4.97 3.95 3.73
C ALA A 43 -3.98 2.79 3.93
N GLY A 44 -4.50 1.58 4.09
CA GLY A 44 -3.75 0.34 4.21
C GLY A 44 -3.70 -0.43 2.90
N THR A 45 -2.86 -1.47 2.86
CA THR A 45 -2.73 -2.39 1.71
C THR A 45 -2.59 -1.62 0.40
N HIS A 46 -1.68 -0.63 0.38
CA HIS A 46 -1.42 0.27 -0.76
C HIS A 46 -2.64 1.06 -1.27
N GLY A 47 -3.65 1.29 -0.43
CA GLY A 47 -4.85 2.07 -0.77
C GLY A 47 -6.09 1.23 -1.05
N THR A 48 -6.05 -0.09 -0.83
CA THR A 48 -7.24 -0.96 -0.97
C THR A 48 -8.08 -1.05 0.30
N GLU A 49 -7.51 -0.66 1.44
CA GLU A 49 -8.23 -0.44 2.69
C GLU A 49 -8.22 1.05 3.02
N LEU A 50 -9.35 1.61 3.39
CA LEU A 50 -9.48 3.03 3.70
C LEU A 50 -10.28 3.24 4.98
N ARG A 51 -9.79 4.13 5.84
CA ARG A 51 -10.51 4.75 6.93
C ARG A 51 -10.36 6.26 6.80
N ASP A 52 -11.44 6.94 6.54
CA ASP A 52 -11.47 8.38 6.21
C ASP A 52 -11.61 9.31 7.43
N ALA A 53 -11.98 8.76 8.59
CA ALA A 53 -12.09 9.47 9.85
C ALA A 53 -11.44 8.68 10.99
N ALA A 54 -10.90 9.37 11.99
CA ALA A 54 -10.31 8.74 13.17
C ALA A 54 -11.35 7.88 13.90
N GLY A 55 -11.00 6.61 14.21
CA GLY A 55 -11.91 5.64 14.82
C GLY A 55 -13.08 5.21 13.95
N GLY A 56 -13.14 5.67 12.71
CA GLY A 56 -14.20 5.33 11.75
C GLY A 56 -14.09 3.90 11.21
N PRO A 57 -15.10 3.45 10.45
CA PRO A 57 -15.10 2.13 9.83
C PRO A 57 -14.01 2.01 8.76
N VAL A 58 -13.54 0.78 8.57
CA VAL A 58 -12.63 0.44 7.46
C VAL A 58 -13.46 -0.02 6.28
N HIS A 59 -13.21 0.56 5.12
CA HIS A 59 -13.84 0.21 3.85
C HIS A 59 -12.81 -0.43 2.93
N SER A 60 -13.20 -1.53 2.26
CA SER A 60 -12.43 -2.01 1.11
C SER A 60 -12.71 -1.12 -0.10
N VAL A 61 -11.65 -0.66 -0.74
CA VAL A 61 -11.71 0.21 -1.92
C VAL A 61 -11.21 -0.58 -3.11
N GLY A 62 -11.97 -0.52 -4.22
CA GLY A 62 -11.61 -1.13 -5.48
C GLY A 62 -12.24 -2.49 -5.76
N GLU A 63 -11.98 -3.00 -6.94
CA GLU A 63 -12.50 -4.30 -7.36
C GLU A 63 -11.77 -5.45 -6.67
N PRO A 64 -12.51 -6.49 -6.25
CA PRO A 64 -11.88 -7.70 -5.73
C PRO A 64 -11.08 -8.39 -6.84
N LEU A 65 -10.01 -9.09 -6.44
CA LEU A 65 -9.23 -9.91 -7.37
C LEU A 65 -10.16 -10.91 -8.09
N PRO A 66 -10.21 -10.93 -9.44
CA PRO A 66 -11.06 -11.86 -10.19
C PRO A 66 -10.85 -13.31 -9.76
N GLY A 67 -11.93 -14.05 -9.51
CA GLY A 67 -11.88 -15.41 -8.97
C GLY A 67 -10.96 -16.34 -9.78
N ALA A 68 -11.11 -16.35 -11.10
CA ALA A 68 -10.27 -17.16 -11.99
C ALA A 68 -8.77 -16.81 -11.90
N LEU A 69 -8.44 -15.51 -11.73
CA LEU A 69 -7.05 -15.08 -11.53
C LEU A 69 -6.55 -15.52 -10.15
N ARG A 70 -7.36 -15.36 -9.10
CA ARG A 70 -7.07 -15.81 -7.74
C ARG A 70 -6.77 -17.31 -7.70
N ASP A 71 -7.61 -18.12 -8.31
CA ASP A 71 -7.44 -19.58 -8.35
C ASP A 71 -6.17 -19.99 -9.06
N ARG A 72 -5.87 -19.35 -10.20
CA ARG A 72 -4.63 -19.58 -10.95
C ARG A 72 -3.38 -19.22 -10.13
N LEU A 73 -3.36 -18.05 -9.50
CA LEU A 73 -2.23 -17.61 -8.67
C LEU A 73 -2.05 -18.49 -7.42
N SER A 74 -3.15 -18.90 -6.81
CA SER A 74 -3.14 -19.84 -5.69
C SER A 74 -2.60 -21.23 -6.11
N GLY A 75 -2.92 -21.66 -7.32
CA GLY A 75 -2.36 -22.90 -7.90
C GLY A 75 -0.85 -22.81 -8.07
N ILE A 76 -0.35 -21.72 -8.67
CA ILE A 76 1.08 -21.45 -8.83
C ILE A 76 1.79 -21.45 -7.46
N ALA A 77 1.24 -20.75 -6.49
CA ALA A 77 1.85 -20.68 -5.16
C ALA A 77 1.90 -22.06 -4.49
N LYS A 78 0.84 -22.87 -4.57
CA LYS A 78 0.80 -24.23 -4.02
C LYS A 78 1.81 -25.17 -4.70
N GLU A 79 1.95 -25.07 -6.01
CA GLU A 79 2.95 -25.85 -6.75
C GLU A 79 4.37 -25.51 -6.29
N LEU A 80 4.65 -24.20 -6.15
CA LEU A 80 5.95 -23.76 -5.66
C LEU A 80 6.19 -24.12 -4.20
N GLN A 81 5.17 -24.06 -3.34
CA GLN A 81 5.25 -24.49 -1.95
C GLN A 81 5.62 -25.99 -1.81
N SER A 82 5.21 -26.83 -2.74
CA SER A 82 5.57 -28.26 -2.73
C SER A 82 7.06 -28.48 -2.96
N GLN A 83 7.74 -27.58 -3.67
CA GLN A 83 9.16 -27.62 -3.98
C GLN A 83 9.98 -26.78 -3.01
N TRP A 84 9.43 -25.66 -2.55
CA TRP A 84 10.08 -24.69 -1.66
C TRP A 84 9.15 -24.32 -0.49
N HIS A 85 9.31 -24.96 0.64
CA HIS A 85 8.45 -24.78 1.83
C HIS A 85 8.45 -23.34 2.40
N GLY A 86 9.42 -22.52 1.99
CA GLY A 86 9.49 -21.10 2.39
C GLY A 86 8.66 -20.14 1.53
N VAL A 87 7.99 -20.64 0.49
CA VAL A 87 7.03 -19.84 -0.31
C VAL A 87 5.71 -19.77 0.46
N SER A 88 5.10 -18.59 0.54
CA SER A 88 3.79 -18.42 1.18
C SER A 88 2.91 -17.47 0.37
N ILE A 89 1.60 -17.64 0.51
CA ILE A 89 0.59 -16.82 -0.16
C ILE A 89 -0.20 -16.03 0.88
N GLU A 90 -0.44 -14.75 0.58
CA GLU A 90 -1.28 -13.86 1.37
C GLU A 90 -2.39 -13.31 0.47
N ASP A 91 -3.63 -13.68 0.79
CA ASP A 91 -4.82 -13.19 0.10
C ASP A 91 -5.38 -11.95 0.82
N LYS A 92 -5.39 -10.82 0.13
CA LYS A 92 -5.84 -9.51 0.65
C LYS A 92 -7.18 -9.06 0.06
N ALA A 93 -8.00 -9.99 -0.40
CA ALA A 93 -9.28 -9.75 -1.08
C ALA A 93 -9.16 -8.99 -2.43
N SER A 94 -8.59 -7.79 -2.46
CA SER A 94 -8.36 -6.96 -3.66
C SER A 94 -6.96 -7.12 -4.26
N ALA A 95 -6.07 -7.90 -3.61
CA ALA A 95 -4.72 -8.19 -4.05
C ALA A 95 -4.31 -9.58 -3.57
N LEU A 96 -3.27 -10.15 -4.19
CA LEU A 96 -2.68 -11.40 -3.74
C LEU A 96 -1.17 -11.24 -3.74
N ALA A 97 -0.51 -11.59 -2.64
CA ALA A 97 0.93 -11.55 -2.52
C ALA A 97 1.51 -12.97 -2.39
N ILE A 98 2.60 -13.23 -3.11
CA ILE A 98 3.36 -14.46 -3.01
C ILE A 98 4.74 -14.12 -2.48
N HIS A 99 5.01 -14.54 -1.25
CA HIS A 99 6.25 -14.27 -0.55
C HIS A 99 7.21 -15.46 -0.73
N TYR A 100 8.51 -15.13 -0.94
CA TYR A 100 9.58 -16.12 -1.07
C TYR A 100 10.81 -15.77 -0.22
N ARG A 101 10.63 -14.95 0.83
CA ARG A 101 11.73 -14.52 1.71
C ARG A 101 12.45 -15.68 2.39
N LEU A 102 11.72 -16.74 2.73
CA LEU A 102 12.26 -17.94 3.37
C LEU A 102 12.72 -19.00 2.35
N ALA A 103 12.59 -18.72 1.05
CA ALA A 103 13.05 -19.54 -0.07
C ALA A 103 13.48 -18.64 -1.23
N PRO A 104 14.56 -17.85 -1.10
CA PRO A 104 14.99 -16.90 -2.13
C PRO A 104 15.31 -17.57 -3.48
N GLU A 105 15.72 -18.82 -3.46
CA GLU A 105 15.99 -19.65 -4.64
C GLU A 105 14.74 -19.92 -5.49
N ALA A 106 13.53 -19.77 -4.93
CA ALA A 106 12.27 -19.91 -5.65
C ALA A 106 11.99 -18.72 -6.61
N GLU A 107 12.70 -17.60 -6.47
CA GLU A 107 12.42 -16.36 -7.22
C GLU A 107 12.34 -16.57 -8.73
N ALA A 108 13.34 -17.25 -9.32
CA ALA A 108 13.39 -17.45 -10.76
C ALA A 108 12.21 -18.30 -11.26
N ALA A 109 11.85 -19.35 -10.54
CA ALA A 109 10.72 -20.20 -10.88
C ALA A 109 9.39 -19.48 -10.70
N LEU A 110 9.23 -18.71 -9.63
CA LEU A 110 8.04 -17.89 -9.38
C LEU A 110 7.86 -16.84 -10.48
N ARG A 111 8.91 -16.12 -10.82
CA ARG A 111 8.89 -15.13 -11.90
C ARG A 111 8.47 -15.77 -13.23
N ALA A 112 9.11 -16.88 -13.61
CA ALA A 112 8.79 -17.59 -14.83
C ALA A 112 7.33 -18.11 -14.86
N ALA A 113 6.78 -18.49 -13.71
CA ALA A 113 5.38 -18.89 -13.61
C ALA A 113 4.43 -17.68 -13.75
N LEU A 114 4.76 -16.55 -13.12
CA LEU A 114 3.98 -15.32 -13.19
C LEU A 114 4.01 -14.67 -14.56
N ASP A 115 5.13 -14.74 -15.29
CA ASP A 115 5.27 -14.21 -16.66
C ASP A 115 4.33 -14.93 -17.66
N ARG A 116 3.82 -16.12 -17.31
CA ARG A 116 2.84 -16.89 -18.11
C ARG A 116 1.39 -16.63 -17.70
N VAL A 117 1.16 -15.75 -16.72
CA VAL A 117 -0.18 -15.38 -16.29
C VAL A 117 -0.71 -14.28 -17.19
N ASP A 118 -1.77 -14.59 -17.93
CA ASP A 118 -2.51 -13.57 -18.66
C ASP A 118 -3.32 -12.73 -17.68
N LEU A 119 -2.88 -11.48 -17.48
CA LEU A 119 -3.51 -10.55 -16.56
C LEU A 119 -4.66 -9.83 -17.26
N PRO A 120 -5.84 -9.76 -16.65
CA PRO A 120 -6.92 -8.91 -17.13
C PRO A 120 -6.47 -7.44 -17.24
N SER A 121 -7.10 -6.70 -18.14
CA SER A 121 -6.87 -5.27 -18.27
C SER A 121 -7.06 -4.58 -16.90
N GLY A 122 -6.16 -3.66 -16.57
CA GLY A 122 -6.19 -2.95 -15.28
C GLY A 122 -5.44 -3.65 -14.14
N TRP A 123 -4.95 -4.88 -14.31
CA TRP A 123 -4.16 -5.61 -13.30
C TRP A 123 -2.67 -5.55 -13.59
N GLN A 124 -1.85 -5.74 -12.57
CA GLN A 124 -0.39 -5.72 -12.67
C GLN A 124 0.25 -6.64 -11.63
N ILE A 125 1.46 -7.10 -11.94
CA ILE A 125 2.37 -7.75 -11.01
C ILE A 125 3.43 -6.74 -10.60
N LEU A 126 3.61 -6.56 -9.30
CA LEU A 126 4.64 -5.71 -8.73
C LEU A 126 5.68 -6.58 -8.02
N SER A 127 6.95 -6.34 -8.32
CA SER A 127 8.06 -6.95 -7.61
C SER A 127 8.43 -6.07 -6.40
N GLY A 128 8.44 -6.68 -5.21
CA GLY A 128 8.92 -6.09 -3.97
C GLY A 128 10.12 -6.85 -3.41
N HIS A 129 10.51 -6.57 -2.16
CA HIS A 129 11.61 -7.29 -1.51
C HIS A 129 11.15 -8.69 -1.08
N CYS A 130 11.55 -9.70 -1.85
CA CYS A 130 11.17 -11.12 -1.68
C CYS A 130 9.64 -11.36 -1.72
N VAL A 131 8.92 -10.62 -2.56
CA VAL A 131 7.48 -10.75 -2.76
C VAL A 131 7.10 -10.32 -4.17
N TYR A 132 6.12 -11.00 -4.76
CA TYR A 132 5.36 -10.50 -5.90
C TYR A 132 3.93 -10.24 -5.47
N GLU A 133 3.44 -9.03 -5.73
CA GLU A 133 2.07 -8.62 -5.43
C GLU A 133 1.29 -8.40 -6.72
N ILE A 134 0.13 -9.03 -6.81
CA ILE A 134 -0.81 -8.91 -7.93
C ILE A 134 -1.97 -8.06 -7.45
N ARG A 135 -2.17 -6.89 -8.09
CA ARG A 135 -3.21 -5.93 -7.73
C ARG A 135 -3.67 -5.08 -8.91
N ALA A 136 -4.78 -4.40 -8.75
CA ALA A 136 -5.23 -3.43 -9.73
C ALA A 136 -4.25 -2.24 -9.84
N ARG A 137 -4.09 -1.68 -11.04
CA ARG A 137 -3.14 -0.58 -11.34
C ARG A 137 -3.53 0.73 -10.67
N ASP A 138 -4.82 0.97 -10.55
CA ASP A 138 -5.41 2.17 -9.94
C ASP A 138 -5.41 2.13 -8.41
N HIS A 139 -5.08 1.00 -7.80
CA HIS A 139 -4.92 0.89 -6.35
C HIS A 139 -3.49 1.23 -5.95
N ASN A 140 -3.26 2.48 -5.62
CA ASN A 140 -1.97 2.99 -5.17
C ASN A 140 -2.15 4.12 -4.14
N LYS A 141 -1.05 4.53 -3.52
CA LYS A 141 -1.08 5.60 -2.51
C LYS A 141 -1.56 6.94 -3.06
N GLY A 142 -1.41 7.20 -4.35
CA GLY A 142 -1.92 8.42 -5.00
C GLY A 142 -3.45 8.43 -5.11
N ALA A 143 -4.04 7.30 -5.46
CA ALA A 143 -5.49 7.13 -5.44
C ALA A 143 -6.05 7.25 -4.01
N ALA A 144 -5.33 6.71 -3.02
CA ALA A 144 -5.69 6.86 -1.62
C ALA A 144 -5.67 8.34 -1.17
N VAL A 145 -4.64 9.09 -1.52
CA VAL A 145 -4.59 10.55 -1.27
C VAL A 145 -5.81 11.24 -1.88
N LYS A 146 -6.10 10.99 -3.15
CA LYS A 146 -7.25 11.58 -3.85
C LYS A 146 -8.57 11.25 -3.16
N THR A 147 -8.72 10.05 -2.61
CA THR A 147 -9.93 9.64 -1.90
C THR A 147 -10.01 10.30 -0.53
N LEU A 148 -8.93 10.30 0.25
CA LEU A 148 -8.86 10.97 1.56
C LEU A 148 -9.15 12.46 1.47
N MET A 149 -8.66 13.14 0.42
CA MET A 149 -8.92 14.57 0.21
C MET A 149 -10.40 14.94 0.01
N ARG A 150 -11.28 13.95 -0.20
CA ARG A 150 -12.73 14.16 -0.26
C ARG A 150 -13.42 14.04 1.09
N ALA A 151 -12.74 13.44 2.08
CA ALA A 151 -13.29 13.27 3.42
C ALA A 151 -13.35 14.63 4.15
N PRO A 152 -14.35 14.82 5.06
CA PRO A 152 -14.62 16.14 5.67
C PRO A 152 -13.41 16.79 6.34
N ALA A 153 -12.55 16.02 7.02
CA ALA A 153 -11.37 16.55 7.70
C ALA A 153 -10.31 17.10 6.72
N PHE A 154 -10.29 16.63 5.47
CA PHE A 154 -9.29 16.99 4.46
C PHE A 154 -9.84 17.91 3.37
N ALA A 155 -11.15 18.01 3.22
CA ALA A 155 -11.80 18.78 2.16
C ALA A 155 -11.34 20.24 2.16
N GLY A 156 -10.97 20.75 0.99
CA GLY A 156 -10.50 22.14 0.82
C GLY A 156 -9.09 22.42 1.34
N ARG A 157 -8.37 21.41 1.82
CA ARG A 157 -6.98 21.55 2.28
C ARG A 157 -5.99 21.19 1.19
N MET A 158 -4.78 21.66 1.34
CA MET A 158 -3.65 21.32 0.48
C MET A 158 -2.95 20.07 1.00
N PRO A 159 -2.86 18.97 0.22
CA PRO A 159 -2.23 17.75 0.67
C PRO A 159 -0.70 17.90 0.73
N VAL A 160 -0.10 17.34 1.78
CA VAL A 160 1.34 17.15 1.89
C VAL A 160 1.60 15.66 2.12
N PHE A 161 2.28 15.01 1.20
CA PHE A 161 2.65 13.59 1.32
C PHE A 161 4.14 13.46 1.65
N VAL A 162 4.45 12.66 2.66
CA VAL A 162 5.83 12.38 3.10
C VAL A 162 6.07 10.88 2.98
N GLY A 163 7.14 10.47 2.32
CA GLY A 163 7.45 9.06 2.13
C GLY A 163 8.92 8.77 1.82
N ASP A 164 9.34 7.53 2.01
CA ASP A 164 10.72 7.07 1.86
C ASP A 164 10.87 5.85 0.94
N ASP A 165 9.76 5.25 0.49
CA ASP A 165 9.71 4.05 -0.33
C ASP A 165 9.33 4.39 -1.79
N ARG A 166 9.69 3.49 -2.70
CA ARG A 166 9.34 3.58 -4.12
C ARG A 166 7.81 3.66 -4.34
N THR A 167 7.03 2.98 -3.52
CA THR A 167 5.57 3.02 -3.58
C THR A 167 4.97 4.36 -3.12
N ASP A 168 5.77 5.20 -2.43
CA ASP A 168 5.37 6.54 -2.01
C ASP A 168 5.41 7.56 -3.14
N LEU A 169 6.10 7.25 -4.25
CA LEU A 169 6.10 8.10 -5.45
C LEU A 169 4.69 8.35 -5.98
N ASP A 170 3.82 7.34 -5.93
CA ASP A 170 2.42 7.49 -6.32
C ASP A 170 1.68 8.46 -5.37
N GLY A 171 1.96 8.36 -4.06
CA GLY A 171 1.39 9.26 -3.04
C GLY A 171 1.86 10.70 -3.22
N ILE A 172 3.15 10.91 -3.48
CA ILE A 172 3.77 12.20 -3.80
C ILE A 172 3.11 12.77 -5.06
N ALA A 173 3.04 11.99 -6.13
CA ALA A 173 2.40 12.41 -7.38
C ALA A 173 0.92 12.78 -7.16
N GLY A 174 0.19 11.99 -6.36
CA GLY A 174 -1.20 12.27 -5.99
C GLY A 174 -1.37 13.58 -5.22
N ALA A 175 -0.48 13.88 -4.27
CA ALA A 175 -0.49 15.13 -3.52
C ALA A 175 -0.20 16.32 -4.42
N VAL A 176 0.82 16.25 -5.28
CA VAL A 176 1.18 17.30 -6.23
C VAL A 176 0.06 17.55 -7.23
N ALA A 177 -0.55 16.50 -7.78
CA ALA A 177 -1.71 16.61 -8.67
C ALA A 177 -2.93 17.26 -7.98
N GLY A 178 -3.05 17.12 -6.65
CA GLY A 178 -4.05 17.79 -5.82
C GLY A 178 -3.69 19.24 -5.45
N GLY A 179 -2.64 19.83 -6.04
CA GLY A 179 -2.19 21.19 -5.76
C GLY A 179 -1.34 21.32 -4.49
N GLY A 180 -0.87 20.19 -3.96
CA GLY A 180 -0.07 20.13 -2.74
C GLY A 180 1.41 19.83 -2.95
N HIS A 181 2.04 19.23 -1.96
CA HIS A 181 3.48 18.99 -1.94
C HIS A 181 3.81 17.52 -1.65
N GLY A 182 4.92 17.05 -2.22
CA GLY A 182 5.54 15.77 -1.90
C GLY A 182 6.89 15.99 -1.25
N ILE A 183 7.15 15.23 -0.18
CA ILE A 183 8.43 15.23 0.54
C ILE A 183 8.99 13.81 0.50
N ALA A 184 10.12 13.67 -0.19
CA ALA A 184 10.87 12.42 -0.22
C ALA A 184 11.89 12.40 0.93
N VAL A 185 11.92 11.32 1.70
CA VAL A 185 12.87 11.11 2.80
C VAL A 185 13.88 10.05 2.40
N GLY A 186 15.17 10.31 2.63
CA GLY A 186 16.25 9.36 2.35
C GLY A 186 16.85 9.46 0.95
N SER A 187 17.69 8.48 0.57
CA SER A 187 18.54 8.49 -0.62
C SER A 187 17.94 7.88 -1.88
N LEU A 188 16.68 7.44 -1.85
CA LEU A 188 16.01 6.79 -2.99
C LEU A 188 15.74 7.72 -4.17
N TYR A 189 15.96 9.01 -4.00
CA TYR A 189 15.69 10.03 -4.98
C TYR A 189 16.99 10.68 -5.41
N ALA A 190 17.51 10.31 -6.59
CA ALA A 190 18.65 10.99 -7.18
C ALA A 190 18.33 12.49 -7.37
N PRO A 191 19.24 13.41 -6.97
CA PRO A 191 19.07 14.82 -7.26
C PRO A 191 19.03 15.03 -8.79
N GLY A 192 17.91 15.48 -9.33
CA GLY A 192 17.73 15.72 -10.77
C GLY A 192 16.33 15.44 -11.31
N ALA A 193 15.48 14.73 -10.62
CA ALA A 193 14.07 14.54 -10.99
C ALA A 193 13.21 15.67 -10.42
N GLY A 194 13.35 16.88 -10.94
CA GLY A 194 12.38 18.00 -10.96
C GLY A 194 11.37 18.21 -9.82
N TRP A 195 11.66 17.76 -8.63
CA TRP A 195 10.76 17.90 -7.49
C TRP A 195 11.16 19.15 -6.69
N ARG A 196 10.31 20.14 -6.70
CA ARG A 196 10.37 21.31 -5.82
C ARG A 196 9.27 21.21 -4.81
#